data_eb47a6267dd5438993f35f765f6bff23
#
_entry.id   eb47a6267dd5438993f35f765f6bff23
#
_cell.length_a   1.000
_cell.length_b   1.000
_cell.length_c   1.000
_cell.angle_alpha   90.00
_cell.angle_beta   90.00
_cell.angle_gamma   90.00
#
_symmetry.space_group_name_H-M   'P 1'
#
loop_
_entity.id
_entity.type
_entity.pdbx_description
1 polymer ?
#
loop_
_entity_poly.entity_id
_entity_poly.type
_entity_poly.pdbx_seq_one_letter_code
_entity_poly.pdbx_strand_id
1 'polypeptide(L)'
;MHRGGGLGEGTDDLGPRRARRGKHRRDAEAAAAPAEEADAGQALGGTGSRNGGRVGVTYKYFGAPDGATAARVPISMRPEELGGDELGMGGMFTKIKPETMAAMVLTGIEGIPLHKVPPLELVVLHPDYAVVKLPMTVVDPLRGVGEEAVGAAAFIWSTVPDRGGPRDAFNVYQLLHEWQDFSHRLHEAGHQPYCLVWP
;
A
#
# COMPACT_ATOMS: atom_id res chain seq x y z
N MET A 1 -14.04 59.31 -27.55
CA MET A 1 -12.90 60.23 -27.91
C MET A 1 -11.66 59.72 -27.22
N HIS A 2 -10.60 59.62 -28.04
CA HIS A 2 -9.18 59.29 -27.73
C HIS A 2 -8.89 57.82 -27.34
N ARG A 3 -8.39 56.94 -28.18
CA ARG A 3 -7.18 56.89 -29.05
C ARG A 3 -5.85 56.90 -28.27
N GLY A 4 -5.11 55.82 -28.44
CA GLY A 4 -3.68 55.64 -28.26
C GLY A 4 -3.38 54.22 -27.83
N GLY A 5 -2.82 53.29 -28.53
CA GLY A 5 -1.82 53.32 -29.62
C GLY A 5 -0.47 53.04 -29.01
N GLY A 6 0.09 51.83 -29.18
CA GLY A 6 1.42 51.47 -28.74
C GLY A 6 1.82 50.06 -29.16
N LEU A 7 2.22 49.95 -30.42
CA LEU A 7 2.98 48.81 -30.98
C LEU A 7 4.46 48.92 -30.50
N GLY A 8 5.03 47.79 -30.16
CA GLY A 8 6.48 47.65 -29.92
C GLY A 8 6.92 46.28 -30.39
N GLU A 9 7.24 46.19 -31.66
CA GLU A 9 8.05 45.13 -32.28
C GLU A 9 9.47 45.24 -31.78
N GLY A 10 10.11 44.15 -31.53
CA GLY A 10 11.52 44.02 -31.25
C GLY A 10 12.00 42.65 -31.66
N THR A 11 12.45 42.57 -32.88
CA THR A 11 13.11 41.48 -33.59
C THR A 11 14.55 41.27 -33.12
N ASP A 12 15.02 40.06 -33.40
CA ASP A 12 16.39 39.60 -33.61
C ASP A 12 17.26 39.31 -32.39
N ASP A 13 17.78 38.12 -32.23
CA ASP A 13 19.02 37.72 -32.89
C ASP A 13 19.30 36.21 -32.82
N LEU A 14 19.79 35.74 -33.94
CA LEU A 14 20.26 34.42 -34.26
C LEU A 14 21.67 34.16 -33.72
N GLY A 15 21.95 32.96 -33.23
CA GLY A 15 23.34 32.53 -33.09
C GLY A 15 23.53 31.05 -32.76
N PRO A 16 24.01 30.24 -33.69
CA PRO A 16 24.31 28.85 -33.41
C PRO A 16 25.79 28.66 -33.05
N ARG A 17 26.06 27.92 -31.97
CA ARG A 17 27.45 27.42 -31.74
C ARG A 17 27.41 25.97 -31.21
N ARG A 18 27.73 25.14 -32.17
CA ARG A 18 28.89 24.23 -32.27
C ARG A 18 28.94 23.04 -31.34
N ALA A 19 28.80 21.93 -32.02
CA ALA A 19 29.21 20.59 -31.68
C ALA A 19 30.63 20.50 -31.10
N ARG A 20 30.83 19.70 -30.07
CA ARG A 20 32.10 19.00 -29.84
C ARG A 20 31.87 17.52 -29.68
N ARG A 21 32.23 16.80 -30.72
CA ARG A 21 32.59 15.39 -30.74
C ARG A 21 33.77 15.16 -29.78
N GLY A 22 33.66 14.17 -28.92
CA GLY A 22 34.79 13.57 -28.22
C GLY A 22 34.69 12.08 -28.28
N LYS A 23 35.31 11.52 -29.31
CA LYS A 23 35.52 10.11 -29.56
C LYS A 23 36.73 9.70 -28.74
N HIS A 24 36.61 8.75 -27.81
CA HIS A 24 37.73 7.92 -27.39
C HIS A 24 37.30 6.49 -27.29
N ARG A 25 37.70 5.83 -28.32
CA ARG A 25 37.82 4.39 -28.47
C ARG A 25 39.17 4.01 -27.84
N ARG A 26 39.22 3.03 -26.99
CA ARG A 26 40.35 2.12 -26.82
C ARG A 26 39.91 0.76 -26.38
N ASP A 27 40.26 -0.08 -27.27
CA ASP A 27 40.27 -1.52 -27.28
C ASP A 27 41.27 -2.05 -26.25
N ALA A 28 41.03 -3.24 -25.79
CA ALA A 28 41.95 -4.34 -25.49
C ALA A 28 41.17 -5.27 -24.52
N GLU A 29 40.86 -6.39 -24.91
CA GLU A 29 41.50 -7.62 -25.32
C GLU A 29 41.41 -8.67 -24.22
N ALA A 30 40.91 -9.77 -24.65
CA ALA A 30 40.67 -11.08 -24.12
C ALA A 30 41.72 -11.63 -23.14
N ALA A 31 41.27 -12.45 -22.19
CA ALA A 31 41.96 -13.66 -21.78
C ALA A 31 40.98 -14.69 -21.27
N ALA A 32 41.09 -15.84 -21.84
CA ALA A 32 40.29 -17.04 -21.67
C ALA A 32 40.65 -17.83 -20.39
N ALA A 33 39.73 -18.72 -20.07
CA ALA A 33 39.61 -19.76 -19.08
C ALA A 33 40.93 -20.58 -18.77
N PRO A 34 40.91 -21.47 -17.75
CA PRO A 34 40.19 -22.75 -17.90
C PRO A 34 39.46 -23.28 -16.67
N ALA A 35 38.64 -24.25 -16.97
CA ALA A 35 37.96 -25.18 -16.08
C ALA A 35 38.95 -26.11 -15.35
N GLU A 36 38.64 -26.48 -14.11
CA GLU A 36 39.04 -27.75 -13.52
C GLU A 36 37.89 -28.35 -12.72
N GLU A 37 37.54 -29.54 -13.14
CA GLU A 37 36.73 -30.53 -12.45
C GLU A 37 37.48 -31.10 -11.25
N ALA A 38 36.74 -31.51 -10.26
CA ALA A 38 36.87 -32.69 -9.37
C ALA A 38 36.33 -32.24 -7.97
N ASP A 39 35.62 -32.98 -7.21
CA ASP A 39 35.44 -34.39 -7.01
C ASP A 39 34.31 -34.64 -6.02
N ALA A 40 33.73 -35.79 -6.08
CA ALA A 40 32.65 -36.30 -5.26
C ALA A 40 33.01 -36.37 -3.76
N GLY A 41 32.08 -35.94 -2.92
CA GLY A 41 32.12 -36.12 -1.48
C GLY A 41 30.73 -36.27 -0.91
N GLN A 42 30.22 -37.50 -0.87
CA GLN A 42 29.03 -37.86 -0.10
C GLN A 42 29.27 -37.57 1.39
N ALA A 43 28.37 -36.81 2.00
CA ALA A 43 28.15 -36.88 3.43
C ALA A 43 26.66 -36.74 3.72
N LEU A 44 26.09 -37.86 4.09
CA LEU A 44 24.80 -37.98 4.76
C LEU A 44 24.82 -37.17 6.05
N GLY A 45 23.91 -36.23 6.16
CA GLY A 45 23.73 -35.42 7.36
C GLY A 45 22.40 -34.71 7.29
N GLY A 46 21.30 -35.45 7.45
CA GLY A 46 19.97 -34.88 7.60
C GLY A 46 19.89 -34.11 8.91
N THR A 47 20.02 -32.80 8.85
CA THR A 47 19.44 -31.91 9.86
C THR A 47 18.32 -31.15 9.18
N GLY A 48 17.11 -31.66 9.40
CA GLY A 48 15.90 -30.95 9.05
C GLY A 48 15.96 -29.57 9.67
N SER A 49 16.34 -28.58 8.86
CA SER A 49 16.06 -27.18 9.14
C SER A 49 14.55 -27.05 9.19
N ARG A 50 14.00 -27.16 10.36
CA ARG A 50 12.68 -26.62 10.66
C ARG A 50 12.80 -25.09 10.47
N ASN A 51 12.70 -24.65 9.23
CA ASN A 51 12.28 -23.31 8.94
C ASN A 51 10.85 -23.21 9.50
N GLY A 52 10.76 -22.89 10.78
CA GLY A 52 9.58 -22.32 11.36
C GLY A 52 9.36 -21.00 10.64
N GLY A 53 8.77 -21.07 9.44
CA GLY A 53 8.29 -19.91 8.76
C GLY A 53 7.42 -19.18 9.79
N ARG A 54 7.86 -18.00 10.22
CA ARG A 54 7.01 -17.09 10.96
C ARG A 54 5.83 -16.85 10.03
N VAL A 55 4.73 -17.54 10.28
CA VAL A 55 3.45 -17.29 9.63
C VAL A 55 3.11 -15.86 10.03
N GLY A 56 3.39 -14.91 9.15
CA GLY A 56 3.14 -13.51 9.45
C GLY A 56 1.63 -13.30 9.50
N VAL A 57 1.17 -12.58 10.51
CA VAL A 57 -0.24 -12.20 10.65
C VAL A 57 -0.76 -11.65 9.33
N THR A 58 -1.91 -12.13 8.91
CA THR A 58 -2.60 -11.67 7.69
C THR A 58 -3.85 -10.91 8.09
N TYR A 59 -4.15 -9.87 7.35
CA TYR A 59 -5.30 -9.00 7.55
C TYR A 59 -6.15 -9.02 6.28
N LYS A 60 -7.43 -9.42 6.41
CA LYS A 60 -8.44 -9.32 5.35
C LYS A 60 -9.43 -8.24 5.73
N TYR A 61 -9.46 -7.17 4.98
CA TYR A 61 -10.49 -6.15 5.09
C TYR A 61 -11.69 -6.54 4.23
N PHE A 62 -12.88 -6.41 4.76
CA PHE A 62 -14.12 -6.76 4.08
C PHE A 62 -15.27 -5.88 4.55
N GLY A 63 -16.35 -5.85 3.78
CA GLY A 63 -17.56 -5.13 4.13
C GLY A 63 -18.65 -6.08 4.61
N ALA A 64 -19.41 -5.64 5.59
CA ALA A 64 -20.63 -6.34 6.01
C ALA A 64 -21.71 -5.33 6.40
N PRO A 65 -23.00 -5.66 6.27
CA PRO A 65 -24.09 -4.77 6.65
C PRO A 65 -24.11 -4.46 8.16
N ASP A 66 -23.69 -5.41 8.97
CA ASP A 66 -23.66 -5.30 10.42
C ASP A 66 -22.61 -6.23 11.06
N GLY A 67 -22.37 -6.03 12.38
CA GLY A 67 -21.40 -6.83 13.14
C GLY A 67 -21.80 -8.30 13.28
N ALA A 68 -23.09 -8.63 13.32
CA ALA A 68 -23.56 -10.00 13.41
C ALA A 68 -23.28 -10.81 12.13
N THR A 69 -23.39 -10.14 10.98
CA THR A 69 -23.00 -10.72 9.68
C THR A 69 -21.49 -10.84 9.60
N ALA A 70 -20.74 -9.79 9.98
CA ALA A 70 -19.28 -9.81 10.01
C ALA A 70 -18.72 -10.93 10.90
N ALA A 71 -19.35 -11.19 12.05
CA ALA A 71 -18.94 -12.25 12.97
C ALA A 71 -19.10 -13.67 12.40
N ARG A 72 -19.94 -13.87 11.40
CA ARG A 72 -20.18 -15.18 10.75
C ARG A 72 -19.22 -15.45 9.59
N VAL A 73 -18.63 -14.44 9.02
CA VAL A 73 -17.70 -14.57 7.87
C VAL A 73 -16.58 -15.56 8.16
N PRO A 74 -15.85 -15.51 9.30
CA PRO A 74 -14.80 -16.48 9.58
C PRO A 74 -15.29 -17.93 9.71
N ILE A 75 -16.54 -18.14 10.13
CA ILE A 75 -17.12 -19.48 10.34
C ILE A 75 -17.46 -20.15 9.00
N SER A 76 -17.85 -19.35 8.01
CA SER A 76 -18.19 -19.84 6.67
C SER A 76 -16.97 -20.07 5.77
N MET A 77 -15.80 -19.56 6.18
CA MET A 77 -14.58 -19.64 5.40
C MET A 77 -13.81 -20.92 5.68
N ARG A 78 -13.57 -21.72 4.65
CA ARG A 78 -12.49 -22.70 4.68
C ARG A 78 -11.16 -21.97 4.48
N PRO A 79 -10.03 -22.47 5.03
CA PRO A 79 -8.72 -21.85 4.84
C PRO A 79 -8.37 -21.58 3.37
N GLU A 80 -8.85 -22.45 2.46
CA GLU A 80 -8.63 -22.35 1.02
C GLU A 80 -9.52 -21.25 0.37
N GLU A 81 -10.60 -20.86 1.04
CA GLU A 81 -11.57 -19.86 0.58
C GLU A 81 -11.33 -18.47 1.19
N LEU A 82 -10.29 -18.31 2.02
CA LEU A 82 -9.94 -17.03 2.64
C LEU A 82 -9.68 -15.88 1.63
N GLY A 83 -9.54 -16.24 0.35
CA GLY A 83 -9.51 -15.31 -0.78
C GLY A 83 -10.89 -15.07 -1.41
N GLY A 84 -11.95 -15.76 -0.96
CA GLY A 84 -13.29 -15.67 -1.52
C GLY A 84 -13.98 -14.33 -1.24
N ASP A 85 -14.92 -14.01 -2.10
CA ASP A 85 -15.78 -12.84 -2.01
C ASP A 85 -17.16 -13.26 -1.48
N GLU A 86 -17.22 -13.65 -0.18
CA GLU A 86 -18.41 -14.23 0.42
C GLU A 86 -19.59 -13.26 0.50
N LEU A 87 -19.33 -11.97 0.45
CA LEU A 87 -20.35 -10.93 0.51
C LEU A 87 -20.49 -10.13 -0.79
N GLY A 88 -19.85 -10.60 -1.88
CA GLY A 88 -20.06 -10.07 -3.22
C GLY A 88 -19.41 -8.70 -3.48
N MET A 89 -18.51 -8.23 -2.60
CA MET A 89 -17.92 -6.90 -2.76
C MET A 89 -16.38 -6.87 -2.91
N GLY A 90 -15.73 -8.02 -2.91
CA GLY A 90 -14.27 -8.10 -2.92
C GLY A 90 -13.63 -7.59 -1.62
N GLY A 91 -12.78 -8.40 -1.02
CA GLY A 91 -11.97 -8.01 0.13
C GLY A 91 -10.63 -7.42 -0.29
N MET A 92 -9.92 -6.84 0.68
CA MET A 92 -8.55 -6.40 0.51
C MET A 92 -7.63 -7.15 1.48
N PHE A 93 -6.58 -7.78 0.94
CA PHE A 93 -5.58 -8.48 1.74
C PHE A 93 -4.32 -7.64 1.88
N THR A 94 -3.82 -7.50 3.09
CA THR A 94 -2.60 -6.75 3.34
C THR A 94 -1.86 -7.27 4.58
N LYS A 95 -0.61 -6.85 4.75
CA LYS A 95 0.16 -7.03 5.98
C LYS A 95 0.03 -5.83 6.93
N ILE A 96 -0.82 -4.88 6.60
CA ILE A 96 -1.02 -3.66 7.40
C ILE A 96 -2.11 -3.90 8.43
N LYS A 97 -1.78 -3.65 9.68
CA LYS A 97 -2.70 -3.76 10.82
C LYS A 97 -3.87 -2.78 10.67
N PRO A 98 -5.08 -3.14 11.14
CA PRO A 98 -6.23 -2.26 11.05
C PRO A 98 -6.05 -0.92 11.80
N GLU A 99 -5.33 -0.91 12.92
CA GLU A 99 -4.99 0.33 13.64
C GLU A 99 -4.07 1.23 12.80
N THR A 100 -3.11 0.64 12.10
CA THR A 100 -2.21 1.38 11.20
C THR A 100 -2.96 1.92 10.00
N MET A 101 -3.90 1.16 9.42
CA MET A 101 -4.74 1.63 8.32
C MET A 101 -5.60 2.81 8.76
N ALA A 102 -6.26 2.71 9.90
CA ALA A 102 -7.04 3.80 10.48
C ALA A 102 -6.17 5.05 10.71
N ALA A 103 -4.99 4.86 11.28
CA ALA A 103 -4.06 5.95 11.54
C ALA A 103 -3.57 6.63 10.24
N MET A 104 -3.28 5.87 9.19
CA MET A 104 -2.85 6.44 7.89
C MET A 104 -3.92 7.38 7.32
N VAL A 105 -5.18 6.95 7.33
CA VAL A 105 -6.28 7.77 6.81
C VAL A 105 -6.50 8.99 7.69
N LEU A 106 -6.70 8.78 8.99
CA LEU A 106 -7.05 9.87 9.90
C LEU A 106 -5.91 10.90 10.04
N THR A 107 -4.65 10.46 10.04
CA THR A 107 -3.52 11.38 10.14
C THR A 107 -3.18 12.00 8.77
N GLY A 108 -3.15 11.21 7.71
CA GLY A 108 -2.76 11.67 6.38
C GLY A 108 -3.81 12.53 5.69
N ILE A 109 -5.09 12.15 5.77
CA ILE A 109 -6.20 12.85 5.09
C ILE A 109 -6.83 13.90 6.01
N GLU A 110 -7.17 13.52 7.25
CA GLU A 110 -7.91 14.38 8.17
C GLU A 110 -7.01 15.24 9.08
N GLY A 111 -5.69 15.02 9.05
CA GLY A 111 -4.73 15.75 9.88
C GLY A 111 -4.85 15.45 11.39
N ILE A 112 -5.50 14.34 11.76
CA ILE A 112 -5.64 13.96 13.17
C ILE A 112 -4.29 13.43 13.69
N PRO A 113 -3.75 13.98 14.78
CA PRO A 113 -2.50 13.49 15.35
C PRO A 113 -2.57 12.01 15.74
N LEU A 114 -1.51 11.26 15.50
CA LEU A 114 -1.45 9.80 15.71
C LEU A 114 -1.96 9.36 17.09
N HIS A 115 -1.62 10.10 18.15
CA HIS A 115 -2.05 9.80 19.52
C HIS A 115 -3.55 10.05 19.79
N LYS A 116 -4.26 10.67 18.86
CA LYS A 116 -5.71 10.92 18.95
C LYS A 116 -6.55 9.97 18.08
N VAL A 117 -5.90 9.05 17.38
CA VAL A 117 -6.60 8.02 16.60
C VAL A 117 -7.39 7.13 17.58
N PRO A 118 -8.70 6.99 17.41
CA PRO A 118 -9.51 6.19 18.32
C PRO A 118 -9.18 4.70 18.21
N PRO A 119 -9.35 3.94 19.29
CA PRO A 119 -9.23 2.48 19.26
C PRO A 119 -10.33 1.88 18.38
N LEU A 120 -10.04 0.72 17.77
CA LEU A 120 -11.01 -0.01 16.98
C LEU A 120 -11.95 -0.82 17.87
N GLU A 121 -13.16 -1.06 17.38
CA GLU A 121 -14.15 -1.88 18.06
C GLU A 121 -13.88 -3.36 17.81
N LEU A 122 -13.72 -4.14 18.88
CA LEU A 122 -13.61 -5.59 18.80
C LEU A 122 -15.00 -6.20 18.65
N VAL A 123 -15.26 -6.90 17.53
CA VAL A 123 -16.53 -7.58 17.25
C VAL A 123 -16.49 -9.04 17.70
N VAL A 124 -15.40 -9.74 17.39
CA VAL A 124 -15.18 -11.13 17.77
C VAL A 124 -13.75 -11.31 18.25
N LEU A 125 -13.60 -12.03 19.35
CA LEU A 125 -12.33 -12.56 19.80
C LEU A 125 -12.43 -14.09 19.91
N HIS A 126 -11.71 -14.79 19.05
CA HIS A 126 -11.59 -16.25 19.02
C HIS A 126 -10.12 -16.63 19.21
N PRO A 127 -9.78 -17.82 19.74
CA PRO A 127 -8.40 -18.26 19.87
C PRO A 127 -7.58 -18.20 18.56
N ASP A 128 -8.21 -18.47 17.42
CA ASP A 128 -7.56 -18.58 16.11
C ASP A 128 -7.71 -17.32 15.25
N TYR A 129 -8.59 -16.38 15.59
CA TYR A 129 -8.81 -15.16 14.83
C TYR A 129 -9.49 -14.07 15.65
N ALA A 130 -9.47 -12.85 15.13
CA ALA A 130 -10.30 -11.77 15.65
C ALA A 130 -10.98 -11.02 14.49
N VAL A 131 -12.16 -10.45 14.77
CA VAL A 131 -12.81 -9.50 13.87
C VAL A 131 -12.91 -8.16 14.56
N VAL A 132 -12.34 -7.14 13.93
CA VAL A 132 -12.43 -5.75 14.39
C VAL A 132 -13.23 -4.93 13.40
N LYS A 133 -13.97 -3.96 13.89
CA LYS A 133 -14.70 -2.98 13.10
C LYS A 133 -13.89 -1.70 13.02
N LEU A 134 -13.77 -1.15 11.81
CA LEU A 134 -13.22 0.17 11.61
C LEU A 134 -14.36 1.20 11.62
N PRO A 135 -14.16 2.40 12.17
CA PRO A 135 -15.17 3.44 12.11
C PRO A 135 -15.30 3.97 10.66
N MET A 136 -16.50 4.42 10.29
CA MET A 136 -16.75 5.01 8.96
C MET A 136 -15.86 6.24 8.69
N THR A 137 -15.40 6.91 9.73
CA THR A 137 -14.43 8.02 9.62
C THR A 137 -13.09 7.61 8.99
N VAL A 138 -12.79 6.32 8.86
CA VAL A 138 -11.61 5.78 8.16
C VAL A 138 -11.90 5.51 6.68
N VAL A 139 -13.17 5.55 6.27
CA VAL A 139 -13.64 5.21 4.93
C VAL A 139 -14.17 6.45 4.20
N ASP A 140 -15.06 7.19 4.86
CA ASP A 140 -15.76 8.33 4.25
C ASP A 140 -14.83 9.42 3.69
N PRO A 141 -13.74 9.81 4.36
CA PRO A 141 -12.86 10.85 3.85
C PRO A 141 -12.26 10.54 2.48
N LEU A 142 -11.93 9.26 2.23
CA LEU A 142 -11.28 8.84 0.98
C LEU A 142 -12.21 8.89 -0.23
N ARG A 143 -13.51 8.83 -0.02
CA ARG A 143 -14.48 8.83 -1.13
C ARG A 143 -14.56 10.14 -1.90
N GLY A 144 -14.26 11.25 -1.25
CA GLY A 144 -14.37 12.59 -1.82
C GLY A 144 -13.04 13.25 -2.17
N VAL A 145 -11.91 12.61 -1.90
CA VAL A 145 -10.59 13.19 -2.16
C VAL A 145 -10.06 12.83 -3.54
N GLY A 146 -9.41 13.79 -4.18
CA GLY A 146 -8.72 13.56 -5.46
C GLY A 146 -7.36 12.89 -5.26
N GLU A 147 -6.78 12.43 -6.35
CA GLU A 147 -5.48 11.76 -6.41
C GLU A 147 -4.35 12.59 -5.76
N GLU A 148 -4.36 13.91 -5.95
CA GLU A 148 -3.39 14.81 -5.35
C GLU A 148 -3.43 14.76 -3.81
N ALA A 149 -4.63 14.72 -3.22
CA ALA A 149 -4.80 14.65 -1.78
C ALA A 149 -4.34 13.28 -1.23
N VAL A 150 -4.56 12.19 -1.96
CA VAL A 150 -4.03 10.86 -1.61
C VAL A 150 -2.51 10.87 -1.64
N GLY A 151 -1.90 11.50 -2.65
CA GLY A 151 -0.45 11.68 -2.73
C GLY A 151 0.12 12.50 -1.58
N ALA A 152 -0.53 13.62 -1.24
CA ALA A 152 -0.16 14.45 -0.11
C ALA A 152 -0.27 13.68 1.23
N ALA A 153 -1.34 12.92 1.43
CA ALA A 153 -1.52 12.08 2.60
C ALA A 153 -0.44 10.99 2.74
N ALA A 154 -0.05 10.37 1.63
CA ALA A 154 1.02 9.40 1.60
C ALA A 154 2.37 10.02 2.00
N PHE A 155 2.66 11.21 1.51
CA PHE A 155 3.85 11.95 1.90
C PHE A 155 3.82 12.33 3.39
N ILE A 156 2.71 12.89 3.89
CA ILE A 156 2.53 13.24 5.30
C ILE A 156 2.79 12.00 6.16
N TRP A 157 2.12 10.88 5.86
CA TRP A 157 2.31 9.63 6.61
C TRP A 157 3.77 9.17 6.58
N SER A 158 4.46 9.29 5.46
CA SER A 158 5.87 8.89 5.34
C SER A 158 6.80 9.65 6.29
N THR A 159 6.41 10.82 6.75
CA THR A 159 7.18 11.68 7.67
C THR A 159 6.76 11.57 9.15
N VAL A 160 5.64 10.90 9.47
CA VAL A 160 5.17 10.74 10.85
C VAL A 160 6.16 9.90 11.66
N PRO A 161 6.67 10.37 12.80
CA PRO A 161 7.52 9.57 13.66
C PRO A 161 6.72 8.46 14.35
N ASP A 162 7.40 7.39 14.72
CA ASP A 162 6.86 6.24 15.48
C ASP A 162 5.61 5.57 14.89
N ARG A 163 5.36 5.80 13.58
CA ARG A 163 4.28 5.14 12.86
C ARG A 163 4.56 3.66 12.62
N GLY A 164 3.52 2.87 12.60
CA GLY A 164 3.56 1.51 12.06
C GLY A 164 3.45 1.49 10.53
N GLY A 165 3.70 0.31 9.92
CA GLY A 165 3.46 0.07 8.49
C GLY A 165 4.51 0.64 7.55
N PRO A 166 4.14 0.84 6.26
CA PRO A 166 5.10 1.23 5.24
C PRO A 166 5.64 2.64 5.49
N ARG A 167 6.94 2.80 5.19
CA ARG A 167 7.65 4.08 5.33
C ARG A 167 7.85 4.79 4.01
N ASP A 168 7.79 4.06 2.94
CA ASP A 168 7.94 4.56 1.59
C ASP A 168 6.63 5.21 1.11
N ALA A 169 6.71 6.47 0.68
CA ALA A 169 5.54 7.25 0.29
C ALA A 169 4.79 6.64 -0.91
N PHE A 170 5.49 5.98 -1.82
CA PHE A 170 4.86 5.34 -2.98
C PHE A 170 4.04 4.11 -2.56
N ASN A 171 4.59 3.28 -1.66
CA ASN A 171 3.85 2.14 -1.12
C ASN A 171 2.63 2.58 -0.31
N VAL A 172 2.75 3.69 0.44
CA VAL A 172 1.61 4.29 1.17
C VAL A 172 0.55 4.81 0.20
N TYR A 173 0.98 5.49 -0.88
CA TYR A 173 0.08 5.98 -1.92
C TYR A 173 -0.71 4.84 -2.56
N GLN A 174 -0.06 3.76 -2.98
CA GLN A 174 -0.72 2.60 -3.56
C GLN A 174 -1.74 1.99 -2.59
N LEU A 175 -1.36 1.83 -1.32
CA LEU A 175 -2.24 1.29 -0.29
C LEU A 175 -3.46 2.18 -0.02
N LEU A 176 -3.28 3.51 0.04
CA LEU A 176 -4.38 4.46 0.21
C LEU A 176 -5.31 4.46 -1.01
N HIS A 177 -4.77 4.28 -2.21
CA HIS A 177 -5.56 4.16 -3.44
C HIS A 177 -6.41 2.89 -3.44
N GLU A 178 -5.83 1.73 -3.10
CA GLU A 178 -6.60 0.49 -2.93
C GLU A 178 -7.68 0.63 -1.85
N TRP A 179 -7.36 1.34 -0.76
CA TRP A 179 -8.32 1.62 0.31
C TRP A 179 -9.43 2.56 -0.14
N GLN A 180 -9.13 3.52 -1.01
CA GLN A 180 -10.13 4.39 -1.63
C GLN A 180 -11.11 3.58 -2.50
N ASP A 181 -10.61 2.70 -3.36
CA ASP A 181 -11.45 1.82 -4.17
C ASP A 181 -12.32 0.90 -3.31
N PHE A 182 -11.75 0.36 -2.24
CA PHE A 182 -12.49 -0.42 -1.26
C PHE A 182 -13.58 0.41 -0.57
N SER A 183 -13.30 1.66 -0.23
CA SER A 183 -14.26 2.60 0.37
C SER A 183 -15.45 2.89 -0.53
N HIS A 184 -15.23 3.03 -1.84
CA HIS A 184 -16.29 3.18 -2.82
C HIS A 184 -17.22 1.97 -2.86
N ARG A 185 -16.63 0.76 -2.94
CA ARG A 185 -17.41 -0.50 -2.93
C ARG A 185 -18.21 -0.69 -1.64
N LEU A 186 -17.63 -0.36 -0.48
CA LEU A 186 -18.34 -0.38 0.80
C LEU A 186 -19.60 0.48 0.77
N HIS A 187 -19.45 1.71 0.27
CA HIS A 187 -20.56 2.64 0.20
C HIS A 187 -21.65 2.19 -0.76
N GLU A 188 -21.29 1.72 -1.95
CA GLU A 188 -22.22 1.20 -2.95
C GLU A 188 -23.02 0.01 -2.41
N ALA A 189 -22.38 -0.86 -1.63
CA ALA A 189 -23.01 -2.00 -0.99
C ALA A 189 -23.82 -1.64 0.29
N GLY A 190 -23.70 -0.42 0.82
CA GLY A 190 -24.26 -0.03 2.11
C GLY A 190 -23.64 -0.77 3.29
N HIS A 191 -22.37 -1.16 3.17
CA HIS A 191 -21.65 -1.96 4.15
C HIS A 191 -20.75 -1.11 5.04
N GLN A 192 -20.41 -1.66 6.20
CA GLN A 192 -19.43 -1.12 7.14
C GLN A 192 -18.10 -1.88 7.03
N PRO A 193 -16.95 -1.26 7.31
CA PRO A 193 -15.64 -1.88 7.19
C PRO A 193 -15.29 -2.74 8.39
N TYR A 194 -14.84 -3.94 8.13
CA TYR A 194 -14.33 -4.89 9.12
C TYR A 194 -12.96 -5.42 8.69
N CYS A 195 -12.20 -5.88 9.66
CA CYS A 195 -10.94 -6.59 9.41
C CYS A 195 -10.93 -7.91 10.15
N LEU A 196 -10.71 -8.98 9.42
CA LEU A 196 -10.41 -10.30 9.95
C LEU A 196 -8.89 -10.39 10.13
N VAL A 197 -8.49 -10.74 11.33
CA VAL A 197 -7.10 -10.89 11.77
C VAL A 197 -6.87 -12.34 12.14
N TRP A 198 -5.89 -12.99 11.53
CA TRP A 198 -5.46 -14.32 11.96
C TRP A 198 -3.94 -14.46 11.87
N PRO A 199 -3.34 -15.23 12.81
CA PRO A 199 -1.89 -15.42 12.90
C PRO A 199 -1.30 -16.24 11.77
#